data_7325864a28eaf3d2d9a226b14c2f5ab3
#
_entry.id   7325864a28eaf3d2d9a226b14c2f5ab3
#
_cell.length_a   1.000
_cell.length_b   1.000
_cell.length_c   1.000
_cell.angle_alpha   90.00
_cell.angle_beta   90.00
_cell.angle_gamma   90.00
#
_symmetry.space_group_name_H-M   'P 1'
#
loop_
_entity.id
_entity.type
_entity.pdbx_description
1 polymer ?
#
loop_
_entity_poly.entity_id
_entity_poly.type
_entity_poly.pdbx_seq_one_letter_code
_entity_poly.pdbx_strand_id
1 'polypeptide(L)'
;MLPLVMQLSWTIREKIEMEYDCGFTNDNKWFRYRAAAIIVEDGCVLFAGNEKDDYYYSIGGAVHMGETAEDAVKREVYEETGVAYEIDHLAVIHENFFNENQGALKGMDCHEIAMYFLMKSKGTHELHSDSYTQGVKENMYWLPIDELDRYKAFPTFMKEYLQKEHIGVEHIVTDERK
;
A
#
# COMPACT_ATOMS: atom_id res chain seq x y z
N MET A 1 -36.39 -28.73 17.61
CA MET A 1 -35.03 -29.32 17.55
C MET A 1 -34.63 -29.35 16.08
N LEU A 2 -33.84 -28.39 15.62
CA LEU A 2 -33.33 -28.32 14.24
C LEU A 2 -32.24 -29.38 14.06
N PRO A 3 -32.17 -30.06 12.91
CA PRO A 3 -31.20 -31.15 12.69
C PRO A 3 -29.76 -30.64 12.75
N LEU A 4 -28.88 -31.44 13.35
CA LEU A 4 -27.45 -31.19 13.57
C LEU A 4 -26.67 -30.79 12.32
N VAL A 5 -27.18 -31.14 11.14
CA VAL A 5 -26.60 -30.80 9.81
C VAL A 5 -26.70 -29.31 9.49
N MET A 6 -27.69 -28.59 10.00
CA MET A 6 -27.81 -27.13 9.78
C MET A 6 -26.87 -26.29 10.66
N GLN A 7 -26.46 -26.81 11.83
CA GLN A 7 -25.51 -26.13 12.70
C GLN A 7 -24.08 -26.20 12.19
N LEU A 8 -23.70 -27.28 11.49
CA LEU A 8 -22.38 -27.43 10.89
C LEU A 8 -22.14 -26.51 9.67
N SER A 9 -23.23 -26.14 8.96
CA SER A 9 -23.10 -25.27 7.77
C SER A 9 -22.81 -23.81 8.12
N TRP A 10 -23.18 -23.33 9.31
CA TRP A 10 -22.88 -21.98 9.76
C TRP A 10 -21.42 -21.81 10.25
N THR A 11 -20.89 -22.85 10.92
CA THR A 11 -19.51 -22.83 11.45
C THR A 11 -18.46 -22.97 10.36
N ILE A 12 -18.83 -23.54 9.20
CA ILE A 12 -17.93 -23.67 8.03
C ILE A 12 -17.96 -22.41 7.17
N ARG A 13 -19.06 -21.66 7.16
CA ARG A 13 -19.15 -20.35 6.43
C ARG A 13 -18.34 -19.24 7.07
N GLU A 14 -18.08 -19.28 8.36
CA GLU A 14 -17.25 -18.29 9.06
C GLU A 14 -15.73 -18.51 8.85
N LYS A 15 -15.31 -19.51 8.12
CA LYS A 15 -13.89 -19.91 8.05
C LYS A 15 -13.24 -19.83 6.67
N ILE A 16 -13.95 -19.37 5.63
CA ILE A 16 -13.36 -19.14 4.30
C ILE A 16 -14.04 -17.89 3.69
N GLU A 17 -13.92 -16.74 4.30
CA GLU A 17 -13.86 -15.52 3.51
C GLU A 17 -12.45 -15.51 2.92
N MET A 18 -12.31 -16.02 1.71
CA MET A 18 -11.11 -15.76 0.93
C MET A 18 -11.10 -14.26 0.66
N GLU A 19 -10.12 -13.59 1.20
CA GLU A 19 -9.87 -12.18 0.92
C GLU A 19 -9.45 -12.08 -0.55
N TYR A 20 -10.30 -11.45 -1.36
CA TYR A 20 -10.00 -11.21 -2.77
C TYR A 20 -9.62 -9.76 -2.97
N ASP A 21 -8.47 -9.54 -3.55
CA ASP A 21 -8.02 -8.21 -3.95
C ASP A 21 -8.95 -7.59 -4.98
N CYS A 22 -9.24 -6.30 -4.83
CA CYS A 22 -9.90 -5.49 -5.85
C CYS A 22 -8.92 -5.26 -7.02
N GLY A 23 -8.73 -6.29 -7.82
CA GLY A 23 -7.82 -6.27 -8.95
C GLY A 23 -8.07 -7.43 -9.90
N PHE A 24 -7.38 -7.42 -11.02
CA PHE A 24 -7.44 -8.54 -11.97
C PHE A 24 -6.17 -8.58 -12.82
N THR A 25 -5.93 -9.78 -13.36
CA THR A 25 -4.99 -10.01 -14.45
C THR A 25 -5.75 -10.68 -15.60
N ASN A 26 -5.67 -10.09 -16.79
CA ASN A 26 -6.27 -10.65 -18.00
C ASN A 26 -5.31 -10.45 -19.18
N ASP A 27 -4.82 -11.54 -19.76
CA ASP A 27 -3.73 -11.56 -20.73
C ASP A 27 -2.51 -10.79 -20.21
N ASN A 28 -2.11 -9.71 -20.90
CA ASN A 28 -1.04 -8.81 -20.48
C ASN A 28 -1.54 -7.56 -19.75
N LYS A 29 -2.78 -7.53 -19.29
CA LYS A 29 -3.37 -6.41 -18.56
C LYS A 29 -3.42 -6.72 -17.08
N TRP A 30 -2.91 -5.80 -16.26
CA TRP A 30 -2.97 -5.88 -14.81
C TRP A 30 -3.61 -4.62 -14.24
N PHE A 31 -4.56 -4.79 -13.34
CA PHE A 31 -5.21 -3.71 -12.63
C PHE A 31 -5.21 -3.99 -11.13
N ARG A 32 -4.99 -2.94 -10.33
CA ARG A 32 -5.12 -3.00 -8.88
C ARG A 32 -5.75 -1.72 -8.32
N TYR A 33 -6.68 -1.88 -7.38
CA TYR A 33 -7.08 -0.83 -6.46
C TYR A 33 -6.26 -0.98 -5.18
N ARG A 34 -5.53 0.06 -4.82
CA ARG A 34 -4.59 0.08 -3.70
C ARG A 34 -4.98 1.13 -2.67
N ALA A 35 -4.75 0.83 -1.37
CA ALA A 35 -4.68 1.80 -0.30
C ALA A 35 -3.24 1.88 0.23
N ALA A 36 -2.71 3.09 0.39
CA ALA A 36 -1.34 3.32 0.81
C ALA A 36 -1.24 4.45 1.84
N ALA A 37 -0.21 4.39 2.66
CA ALA A 37 0.03 5.34 3.73
C ALA A 37 1.18 6.29 3.41
N ILE A 38 1.02 7.54 3.84
CA ILE A 38 2.08 8.52 3.99
C ILE A 38 2.30 8.67 5.50
N ILE A 39 3.42 8.16 6.01
CA ILE A 39 3.77 8.20 7.43
C ILE A 39 5.00 9.09 7.58
N VAL A 40 4.85 10.19 8.29
CA VAL A 40 5.92 11.19 8.47
C VAL A 40 6.22 11.35 9.95
N GLU A 41 7.50 11.18 10.32
CA GLU A 41 8.02 11.44 11.66
C GLU A 41 9.34 12.20 11.55
N ASP A 42 9.51 13.25 12.34
CA ASP A 42 10.77 14.01 12.48
C ASP A 42 11.44 14.39 11.14
N GLY A 43 10.66 14.78 10.12
CA GLY A 43 11.16 15.17 8.80
C GLY A 43 11.57 14.00 7.90
N CYS A 44 11.27 12.77 8.30
CA CYS A 44 11.45 11.56 7.51
C CYS A 44 10.10 10.97 7.11
N VAL A 45 10.05 10.32 5.96
CA VAL A 45 8.88 9.55 5.49
C VAL A 45 9.23 8.06 5.46
N LEU A 46 8.28 7.22 5.85
CA LEU A 46 8.45 5.78 5.92
C LEU A 46 8.24 5.13 4.56
N PHE A 47 9.19 4.28 4.20
CA PHE A 47 9.12 3.40 3.03
C PHE A 47 9.47 1.97 3.42
N ALA A 48 8.95 1.02 2.65
CA ALA A 48 9.40 -0.36 2.66
C ALA A 48 10.44 -0.61 1.56
N GLY A 49 11.22 -1.66 1.73
CA GLY A 49 12.16 -2.14 0.72
C GLY A 49 12.70 -3.51 1.13
N ASN A 50 13.34 -4.21 0.21
CA ASN A 50 13.93 -5.52 0.47
C ASN A 50 15.32 -5.64 -0.16
N GLU A 51 16.04 -6.69 0.18
CA GLU A 51 17.43 -6.89 -0.28
C GLU A 51 17.55 -7.29 -1.77
N LYS A 52 16.45 -7.66 -2.42
CA LYS A 52 16.46 -8.07 -3.83
C LYS A 52 16.23 -6.92 -4.78
N ASP A 53 15.50 -5.90 -4.32
CA ASP A 53 15.13 -4.74 -5.10
C ASP A 53 16.05 -3.56 -4.76
N ASP A 54 16.34 -2.74 -5.76
CA ASP A 54 17.18 -1.55 -5.62
C ASP A 54 16.35 -0.27 -5.41
N TYR A 55 15.11 -0.40 -4.94
CA TYR A 55 14.17 0.69 -4.76
C TYR A 55 13.36 0.55 -3.47
N TYR A 56 12.75 1.66 -3.07
CA TYR A 56 11.84 1.77 -1.94
C TYR A 56 10.43 2.02 -2.43
N TYR A 57 9.43 1.54 -1.70
CA TYR A 57 8.02 1.71 -2.03
C TYR A 57 7.19 2.08 -0.80
N SER A 58 6.09 2.80 -1.05
CA SER A 58 5.18 3.24 0.02
C SER A 58 4.52 2.04 0.70
N ILE A 59 4.29 2.17 2.01
CA ILE A 59 3.53 1.22 2.82
C ILE A 59 2.11 1.10 2.26
N GLY A 60 1.59 -0.12 2.17
CA GLY A 60 0.21 -0.38 1.72
C GLY A 60 0.10 -1.47 0.67
N GLY A 61 -1.12 -1.90 0.41
CA GLY A 61 -1.43 -3.01 -0.47
C GLY A 61 -2.79 -2.93 -1.13
N ALA A 62 -3.26 -4.06 -1.64
CA ALA A 62 -4.54 -4.13 -2.32
C ALA A 62 -5.71 -3.95 -1.34
N VAL A 63 -6.73 -3.25 -1.78
CA VAL A 63 -8.02 -3.20 -1.08
C VAL A 63 -8.75 -4.52 -1.35
N HIS A 64 -9.28 -5.18 -0.32
CA HIS A 64 -10.05 -6.39 -0.48
C HIS A 64 -11.49 -6.11 -0.89
N MET A 65 -12.14 -7.07 -1.53
CA MET A 65 -13.56 -6.97 -1.89
C MET A 65 -14.43 -6.81 -0.63
N GLY A 66 -15.17 -5.69 -0.56
CA GLY A 66 -16.01 -5.36 0.59
C GLY A 66 -15.30 -4.57 1.71
N GLU A 67 -14.00 -4.35 1.59
CA GLU A 67 -13.22 -3.51 2.49
C GLU A 67 -13.24 -2.05 2.03
N THR A 68 -13.25 -1.08 2.95
CA THR A 68 -13.03 0.32 2.60
C THR A 68 -11.53 0.60 2.45
N ALA A 69 -11.16 1.62 1.66
CA ALA A 69 -9.75 2.01 1.55
C ALA A 69 -9.14 2.47 2.89
N GLU A 70 -9.97 3.05 3.77
CA GLU A 70 -9.55 3.45 5.12
C GLU A 70 -9.25 2.25 6.02
N ASP A 71 -10.03 1.18 5.93
CA ASP A 71 -9.78 -0.05 6.67
C ASP A 71 -8.56 -0.78 6.09
N ALA A 72 -8.47 -0.85 4.75
CA ALA A 72 -7.34 -1.44 4.06
C ALA A 72 -6.02 -0.78 4.45
N VAL A 73 -5.92 0.54 4.42
CA VAL A 73 -4.65 1.22 4.78
C VAL A 73 -4.27 0.99 6.24
N LYS A 74 -5.24 0.93 7.16
CA LYS A 74 -4.95 0.63 8.57
C LYS A 74 -4.45 -0.81 8.75
N ARG A 75 -5.05 -1.76 8.04
CA ARG A 75 -4.64 -3.18 8.05
C ARG A 75 -3.21 -3.31 7.51
N GLU A 76 -2.96 -2.79 6.31
CA GLU A 76 -1.65 -2.85 5.65
C GLU A 76 -0.56 -2.18 6.51
N VAL A 77 -0.82 -0.98 7.05
CA VAL A 77 0.13 -0.30 7.94
C VAL A 77 0.45 -1.16 9.16
N TYR A 78 -0.56 -1.79 9.78
CA TYR A 78 -0.31 -2.65 10.93
C TYR A 78 0.43 -3.94 10.55
N GLU A 79 0.09 -4.56 9.44
CA GLU A 79 0.74 -5.78 8.92
C GLU A 79 2.23 -5.53 8.59
N GLU A 80 2.53 -4.41 7.92
CA GLU A 80 3.89 -4.10 7.50
C GLU A 80 4.76 -3.51 8.62
N THR A 81 4.19 -2.67 9.49
CA THR A 81 4.97 -1.94 10.51
C THR A 81 4.88 -2.52 11.92
N GLY A 82 3.87 -3.35 12.21
CA GLY A 82 3.53 -3.81 13.56
C GLY A 82 2.96 -2.72 14.47
N VAL A 83 2.65 -1.53 13.91
CA VAL A 83 2.15 -0.36 14.65
C VAL A 83 0.83 0.12 14.09
N ALA A 84 -0.19 0.25 14.93
CA ALA A 84 -1.48 0.82 14.52
C ALA A 84 -1.38 2.35 14.43
N TYR A 85 -1.62 2.89 13.24
CA TYR A 85 -1.71 4.32 12.98
C TYR A 85 -3.15 4.77 12.79
N GLU A 86 -3.44 6.03 13.13
CA GLU A 86 -4.70 6.68 12.81
C GLU A 86 -4.57 7.49 11.52
N ILE A 87 -5.62 7.50 10.71
CA ILE A 87 -5.69 8.36 9.52
C ILE A 87 -5.90 9.82 9.99
N ASP A 88 -5.14 10.73 9.37
CA ASP A 88 -5.42 12.16 9.43
C ASP A 88 -6.44 12.53 8.33
N HIS A 89 -6.08 12.30 7.07
CA HIS A 89 -6.98 12.52 5.93
C HIS A 89 -6.55 11.75 4.68
N LEU A 90 -7.47 11.62 3.70
CA LEU A 90 -7.12 11.22 2.34
C LEU A 90 -6.33 12.35 1.67
N ALA A 91 -5.11 12.06 1.29
CA ALA A 91 -4.15 13.03 0.77
C ALA A 91 -4.13 13.07 -0.76
N VAL A 92 -4.00 11.90 -1.39
CA VAL A 92 -3.83 11.79 -2.85
C VAL A 92 -4.67 10.63 -3.40
N ILE A 93 -5.30 10.86 -4.56
CA ILE A 93 -5.75 9.81 -5.46
C ILE A 93 -4.74 9.75 -6.60
N HIS A 94 -4.07 8.63 -6.76
CA HIS A 94 -3.03 8.43 -7.77
C HIS A 94 -3.48 7.42 -8.81
N GLU A 95 -3.56 7.84 -10.07
CA GLU A 95 -3.67 6.94 -11.21
C GLU A 95 -2.27 6.70 -11.78
N ASN A 96 -1.84 5.46 -11.79
CA ASN A 96 -0.50 5.06 -12.21
C ASN A 96 -0.57 4.08 -13.37
N PHE A 97 0.04 4.46 -14.50
CA PHE A 97 0.12 3.66 -15.70
C PHE A 97 1.59 3.35 -16.03
N PHE A 98 1.95 2.08 -16.06
CA PHE A 98 3.34 1.67 -16.31
C PHE A 98 3.42 0.32 -17.01
N ASN A 99 4.56 0.06 -17.62
CA ASN A 99 4.91 -1.26 -18.14
C ASN A 99 5.99 -1.87 -17.27
N GLU A 100 5.71 -3.03 -16.69
CA GLU A 100 6.70 -3.68 -15.84
C GLU A 100 7.64 -4.57 -16.67
N ASN A 101 8.93 -4.37 -16.46
CA ASN A 101 9.98 -5.09 -17.19
C ASN A 101 10.67 -6.17 -16.36
N GLN A 102 10.35 -6.27 -15.07
CA GLN A 102 10.98 -7.19 -14.12
C GLN A 102 9.93 -7.78 -13.16
N GLY A 103 10.35 -8.76 -12.37
CA GLY A 103 9.53 -9.34 -11.32
C GLY A 103 8.29 -10.09 -11.82
N ALA A 104 7.29 -10.18 -10.95
CA ALA A 104 6.06 -10.96 -11.18
C ALA A 104 5.15 -10.35 -12.25
N LEU A 105 5.25 -9.05 -12.52
CA LEU A 105 4.43 -8.32 -13.50
C LEU A 105 5.16 -8.09 -14.82
N LYS A 106 6.27 -8.77 -15.05
CA LYS A 106 7.06 -8.61 -16.27
C LYS A 106 6.23 -8.80 -17.54
N GLY A 107 6.25 -7.78 -18.40
CA GLY A 107 5.51 -7.76 -19.67
C GLY A 107 4.05 -7.37 -19.55
N MET A 108 3.62 -6.94 -18.37
CA MET A 108 2.27 -6.47 -18.14
C MET A 108 2.14 -4.97 -18.46
N ASP A 109 1.00 -4.60 -19.03
CA ASP A 109 0.49 -3.23 -19.06
C ASP A 109 -0.29 -3.01 -17.75
N CYS A 110 0.28 -2.21 -16.87
CA CYS A 110 -0.23 -2.02 -15.53
C CYS A 110 -1.02 -0.72 -15.41
N HIS A 111 -2.15 -0.80 -14.72
CA HIS A 111 -2.96 0.34 -14.30
C HIS A 111 -3.29 0.16 -12.83
N GLU A 112 -2.86 1.08 -11.99
CA GLU A 112 -3.15 1.10 -10.56
C GLU A 112 -3.89 2.38 -10.20
N ILE A 113 -4.95 2.26 -9.39
CA ILE A 113 -5.56 3.37 -8.68
C ILE A 113 -5.20 3.22 -7.21
N ALA A 114 -4.45 4.17 -6.66
CA ALA A 114 -4.04 4.16 -5.27
C ALA A 114 -4.60 5.36 -4.51
N MET A 115 -5.21 5.10 -3.34
CA MET A 115 -5.60 6.11 -2.37
C MET A 115 -4.52 6.24 -1.31
N TYR A 116 -3.85 7.40 -1.25
CA TYR A 116 -2.83 7.69 -0.24
C TYR A 116 -3.43 8.46 0.92
N PHE A 117 -3.29 7.93 2.11
CA PHE A 117 -3.74 8.54 3.35
C PHE A 117 -2.55 9.08 4.14
N LEU A 118 -2.60 10.35 4.52
CA LEU A 118 -1.68 10.87 5.53
C LEU A 118 -2.07 10.31 6.89
N MET A 119 -1.10 9.73 7.59
CA MET A 119 -1.31 9.19 8.92
C MET A 119 -0.92 10.22 9.98
N LYS A 120 -1.60 10.18 11.14
CA LYS A 120 -1.23 11.02 12.28
C LYS A 120 0.12 10.60 12.83
N SER A 121 1.01 11.57 13.03
CA SER A 121 2.32 11.33 13.67
C SER A 121 2.17 10.72 15.06
N LYS A 122 3.08 9.83 15.41
CA LYS A 122 3.20 9.22 16.75
C LYS A 122 4.38 9.76 17.54
N GLY A 123 5.23 10.57 16.90
CA GLY A 123 6.43 11.15 17.52
C GLY A 123 7.51 10.10 17.82
N THR A 124 7.57 9.02 17.05
CA THR A 124 8.57 7.96 17.23
C THR A 124 8.84 7.22 15.93
N HIS A 125 10.08 6.79 15.75
CA HIS A 125 10.51 5.91 14.65
C HIS A 125 10.41 4.41 15.02
N GLU A 126 9.93 4.07 16.21
CA GLU A 126 9.87 2.69 16.68
C GLU A 126 8.81 1.90 15.90
N LEU A 127 9.23 0.79 15.29
CA LEU A 127 8.41 -0.13 14.51
C LEU A 127 8.67 -1.57 14.95
N HIS A 128 7.70 -2.46 14.73
CA HIS A 128 7.78 -3.88 15.09
C HIS A 128 7.51 -4.77 13.86
N SER A 129 8.09 -4.38 12.71
CA SER A 129 7.87 -5.05 11.43
C SER A 129 8.37 -6.50 11.43
N ASP A 130 7.52 -7.40 10.94
CA ASP A 130 7.87 -8.76 10.55
C ASP A 130 7.25 -9.10 9.19
N SER A 131 7.24 -8.13 8.28
CA SER A 131 6.62 -8.22 6.96
C SER A 131 7.49 -8.99 5.98
N TYR A 132 6.82 -9.69 5.06
CA TYR A 132 7.44 -10.45 3.97
C TYR A 132 6.66 -10.25 2.68
N THR A 133 7.37 -9.91 1.59
CA THR A 133 6.80 -9.88 0.25
C THR A 133 7.43 -10.97 -0.60
N GLN A 134 6.59 -11.86 -1.18
CA GLN A 134 7.03 -13.00 -1.99
C GLN A 134 8.09 -13.89 -1.30
N GLY A 135 7.97 -14.03 0.03
CA GLY A 135 8.90 -14.83 0.84
C GLY A 135 10.25 -14.14 1.11
N VAL A 136 10.38 -12.86 0.80
CA VAL A 136 11.54 -12.02 1.14
C VAL A 136 11.15 -11.08 2.26
N LYS A 137 12.01 -10.97 3.27
CA LYS A 137 11.78 -10.04 4.38
C LYS A 137 11.81 -8.60 3.88
N GLU A 138 10.81 -7.83 4.25
CA GLU A 138 10.78 -6.40 4.05
C GLU A 138 11.42 -5.69 5.23
N ASN A 139 12.17 -4.63 4.92
CA ASN A 139 12.72 -3.73 5.90
C ASN A 139 12.06 -2.37 5.76
N MET A 140 11.88 -1.70 6.89
CA MET A 140 11.29 -0.37 6.96
C MET A 140 12.39 0.68 7.05
N TYR A 141 12.26 1.73 6.24
CA TYR A 141 13.27 2.78 6.10
C TYR A 141 12.65 4.15 6.30
N TRP A 142 13.15 4.89 7.27
CA TRP A 142 12.84 6.31 7.44
C TRP A 142 13.76 7.13 6.55
N LEU A 143 13.25 7.63 5.43
CA LEU A 143 14.01 8.40 4.46
C LEU A 143 13.79 9.90 4.70
N PRO A 144 14.88 10.71 4.84
CA PRO A 144 14.75 12.15 4.98
C PRO A 144 14.04 12.77 3.77
N ILE A 145 12.99 13.56 4.01
CA ILE A 145 12.17 14.17 2.95
C ILE A 145 13.02 15.06 2.04
N ASP A 146 13.95 15.82 2.64
CA ASP A 146 14.83 16.72 1.88
C ASP A 146 15.83 15.99 0.97
N GLU A 147 16.10 14.72 1.26
CA GLU A 147 17.07 13.89 0.52
C GLU A 147 16.42 12.82 -0.36
N LEU A 148 15.10 12.80 -0.52
CA LEU A 148 14.39 11.75 -1.27
C LEU A 148 14.90 11.56 -2.72
N ASP A 149 15.45 12.59 -3.36
CA ASP A 149 16.06 12.48 -4.70
C ASP A 149 17.29 11.57 -4.75
N ARG A 150 17.90 11.28 -3.61
CA ARG A 150 19.05 10.37 -3.51
C ARG A 150 18.64 8.90 -3.51
N TYR A 151 17.34 8.64 -3.33
CA TYR A 151 16.77 7.32 -3.22
C TYR A 151 15.86 7.02 -4.41
N LYS A 152 15.89 5.81 -4.90
CA LYS A 152 14.91 5.32 -5.88
C LYS A 152 13.63 4.94 -5.12
N ALA A 153 12.84 5.93 -4.75
CA ALA A 153 11.63 5.77 -3.95
C ALA A 153 10.37 6.03 -4.78
N PHE A 154 9.38 5.15 -4.63
CA PHE A 154 8.09 5.22 -5.33
C PHE A 154 6.92 5.33 -4.36
N PRO A 155 5.91 6.17 -4.68
CA PRO A 155 5.76 6.93 -5.91
C PRO A 155 6.66 8.17 -5.97
N THR A 156 7.07 8.56 -7.17
CA THR A 156 8.00 9.66 -7.40
C THR A 156 7.45 11.03 -7.00
N PHE A 157 6.13 11.18 -6.94
CA PHE A 157 5.49 12.43 -6.51
C PHE A 157 5.67 12.74 -5.02
N MET A 158 6.03 11.75 -4.21
CA MET A 158 6.01 11.84 -2.73
C MET A 158 6.80 13.03 -2.20
N LYS A 159 8.01 13.29 -2.76
CA LYS A 159 8.83 14.42 -2.34
C LYS A 159 8.16 15.75 -2.62
N GLU A 160 7.69 15.95 -3.85
CA GLU A 160 7.05 17.20 -4.25
C GLU A 160 5.79 17.44 -3.42
N TYR A 161 5.02 16.39 -3.16
CA TYR A 161 3.86 16.44 -2.30
C TYR A 161 4.23 16.89 -0.88
N LEU A 162 5.20 16.25 -0.24
CA LEU A 162 5.57 16.53 1.17
C LEU A 162 6.25 17.88 1.39
N GLN A 163 6.71 18.57 0.35
CA GLN A 163 7.35 19.89 0.42
C GLN A 163 6.37 21.06 0.23
N LYS A 164 5.10 20.79 0.00
CA LYS A 164 4.07 21.81 -0.25
C LYS A 164 2.96 21.75 0.78
N GLU A 165 2.27 22.86 0.97
CA GLU A 165 0.98 22.89 1.66
C GLU A 165 -0.12 22.49 0.68
N HIS A 166 -1.04 21.65 1.13
CA HIS A 166 -2.15 21.16 0.33
C HIS A 166 -3.50 21.55 0.93
N ILE A 167 -4.46 21.82 0.06
CA ILE A 167 -5.85 22.08 0.44
C ILE A 167 -6.71 20.98 -0.19
N GLY A 168 -7.15 20.02 0.63
CA GLY A 168 -7.98 18.90 0.17
C GLY A 168 -7.18 17.78 -0.49
N VAL A 169 -7.89 16.93 -1.23
CA VAL A 169 -7.32 15.75 -1.89
C VAL A 169 -6.74 16.14 -3.25
N GLU A 170 -5.50 15.74 -3.51
CA GLU A 170 -4.90 15.91 -4.84
C GLU A 170 -5.18 14.69 -5.74
N HIS A 171 -5.41 14.93 -7.03
CA HIS A 171 -5.46 13.90 -8.05
C HIS A 171 -4.19 13.97 -8.89
N ILE A 172 -3.38 12.92 -8.82
CA ILE A 172 -2.10 12.80 -9.52
C ILE A 172 -2.19 11.68 -10.55
N VAL A 173 -1.71 11.94 -11.76
CA VAL A 173 -1.64 10.93 -12.83
C VAL A 173 -0.18 10.77 -13.24
N THR A 174 0.32 9.54 -13.16
CA THR A 174 1.64 9.15 -13.68
C THR A 174 1.45 8.19 -14.85
N ASP A 175 2.04 8.51 -16.00
CA ASP A 175 2.00 7.65 -17.19
C ASP A 175 3.43 7.41 -17.69
N GLU A 176 3.96 6.24 -17.38
CA GLU A 176 5.30 5.79 -17.76
C GLU A 176 5.29 4.72 -18.86
N ARG A 177 4.14 4.53 -19.54
CA ARG A 177 4.01 3.59 -20.65
C ARG A 177 4.88 4.04 -21.84
N LYS A 178 5.57 3.09 -22.43
CA LYS A 178 6.44 3.29 -23.61
C LYS A 178 5.82 2.72 -24.87
#